data_047c65ebec56b716b06b6059a7f61927
#
_entry.id   047c65ebec56b716b06b6059a7f61927
#
_cell.length_a   1.000
_cell.length_b   1.000
_cell.length_c   1.000
_cell.angle_alpha   90.00
_cell.angle_beta   90.00
_cell.angle_gamma   90.00
#
_symmetry.space_group_name_H-M   'P 1'
#
loop_
_entity.id
_entity.type
_entity.pdbx_description
1 polymer ?
#
loop_
_entity_poly.entity_id
_entity_poly.type
_entity_poly.pdbx_seq_one_letter_code
_entity_poly.pdbx_strand_id
1 'polypeptide(L)'
;LDLDHELISLVVRGGTPVYLDAKKQGVTKKILSGPSVEAWDFLDHHFAQHSQMPSEEFFVAKGQWGLIDASEPLTVYIEELRKRVLWRRLSQTYEDIGEKLEARDPDGALKLWVEVTRDTRSARLAASKIESLLISGEEAVNYYERIKAGERGVLSPWASINDTTLGFWPGDFILFVARSEVGKTWCLLQLARKAWMDGKRVLFVGTEMAKLKLQMRFFSLHFKLPYEDFRHGRLGLEKEKQFRDGVKDLMDQEGLYIVGDDFNPEMSDIEAAVDEIEPDVLFIDGLYLVKNKGRDMYERVSQNANDVKLLAKSRGLPLVATHQLNRAAGEKNPRDVSLANISMSDVLVFNADYIIAMVSLEDDRDDKIMHWKWLKTREGYGKPFVSNWDFDNMDFEQMARQDDEEFGDDEDYESSPKPESGEEPTGEWLF
;
A
#
# COMPACT_ATOMS: atom_id res chain seq x y z
N LEU A 1 33.81 -24.88 -7.65
CA LEU A 1 32.86 -25.26 -6.61
C LEU A 1 31.49 -25.40 -7.25
N ASP A 2 30.90 -26.59 -7.15
CA ASP A 2 29.55 -26.85 -7.66
C ASP A 2 28.53 -26.56 -6.54
N LEU A 3 28.20 -25.28 -6.37
CA LEU A 3 27.29 -24.79 -5.32
C LEU A 3 25.95 -25.51 -5.30
N ASP A 4 25.46 -25.90 -6.49
CA ASP A 4 24.19 -26.64 -6.59
C ASP A 4 24.32 -28.03 -5.97
N HIS A 5 25.43 -28.70 -6.27
CA HIS A 5 25.71 -30.04 -5.77
C HIS A 5 25.97 -30.06 -4.26
N GLU A 6 26.70 -29.06 -3.75
CA GLU A 6 26.95 -28.90 -2.31
C GLU A 6 25.63 -28.65 -1.57
N LEU A 7 24.73 -27.77 -2.10
CA LEU A 7 23.40 -27.52 -1.51
C LEU A 7 22.54 -28.79 -1.49
N ILE A 8 22.47 -29.54 -2.59
CA ILE A 8 21.71 -30.82 -2.64
C ILE A 8 22.26 -31.79 -1.60
N SER A 9 23.60 -31.93 -1.54
CA SER A 9 24.25 -32.82 -0.58
C SER A 9 23.96 -32.45 0.87
N LEU A 10 23.97 -31.15 1.18
CA LEU A 10 23.60 -30.62 2.50
C LEU A 10 22.14 -30.92 2.86
N VAL A 11 21.23 -30.75 1.90
CA VAL A 11 19.80 -31.02 2.11
C VAL A 11 19.54 -32.52 2.33
N VAL A 12 20.18 -33.38 1.56
CA VAL A 12 20.03 -34.84 1.72
C VAL A 12 20.54 -35.30 3.09
N ARG A 13 21.76 -34.86 3.49
CA ARG A 13 22.36 -35.23 4.79
C ARG A 13 21.60 -34.63 5.98
N GLY A 14 21.10 -33.41 5.84
CA GLY A 14 20.32 -32.75 6.89
C GLY A 14 18.88 -33.25 6.99
N GLY A 15 18.43 -34.04 6.01
CA GLY A 15 17.10 -34.66 6.00
C GLY A 15 15.94 -33.66 5.95
N THR A 16 14.81 -34.09 6.43
CA THR A 16 13.54 -33.32 6.38
C THR A 16 13.64 -31.88 6.97
N PRO A 17 14.29 -31.66 8.11
CA PRO A 17 14.40 -30.29 8.65
C PRO A 17 15.13 -29.33 7.71
N VAL A 18 16.24 -29.74 7.13
CA VAL A 18 17.06 -28.89 6.23
C VAL A 18 16.37 -28.70 4.89
N TYR A 19 15.67 -29.73 4.38
CA TYR A 19 14.83 -29.58 3.19
C TYR A 19 13.71 -28.56 3.39
N LEU A 20 12.98 -28.65 4.49
CA LEU A 20 11.91 -27.69 4.79
C LEU A 20 12.44 -26.27 4.96
N ASP A 21 13.60 -26.12 5.60
CA ASP A 21 14.26 -24.82 5.72
C ASP A 21 14.71 -24.29 4.35
N ALA A 22 15.27 -25.11 3.50
CA ALA A 22 15.61 -24.74 2.13
C ALA A 22 14.38 -24.29 1.33
N LYS A 23 13.27 -25.04 1.43
CA LYS A 23 11.99 -24.66 0.82
C LYS A 23 11.46 -23.34 1.36
N LYS A 24 11.48 -23.15 2.68
CA LYS A 24 11.13 -21.91 3.37
C LYS A 24 11.94 -20.73 2.86
N GLN A 25 13.23 -20.93 2.67
CA GLN A 25 14.13 -19.93 2.10
C GLN A 25 14.03 -19.81 0.58
N GLY A 26 13.03 -20.41 -0.07
CA GLY A 26 12.70 -20.22 -1.49
C GLY A 26 13.58 -21.03 -2.47
N VAL A 27 14.21 -22.10 -2.02
CA VAL A 27 14.91 -23.01 -2.94
C VAL A 27 13.89 -23.75 -3.80
N THR A 28 14.04 -23.59 -5.09
CA THR A 28 13.23 -24.26 -6.12
C THR A 28 14.15 -24.64 -7.27
N LYS A 29 13.67 -25.50 -8.16
CA LYS A 29 14.41 -25.86 -9.37
C LYS A 29 14.81 -24.64 -10.25
N LYS A 30 14.18 -23.49 -10.08
CA LYS A 30 14.49 -22.26 -10.84
C LYS A 30 15.84 -21.63 -10.47
N ILE A 31 16.32 -21.84 -9.23
CA ILE A 31 17.60 -21.30 -8.78
C ILE A 31 18.74 -22.27 -9.00
N LEU A 32 18.44 -23.54 -9.29
CA LEU A 32 19.38 -24.60 -9.54
C LEU A 32 19.74 -24.72 -11.04
N SER A 33 20.78 -25.45 -11.35
CA SER A 33 21.25 -25.67 -12.71
C SER A 33 21.75 -27.09 -12.92
N GLY A 34 21.78 -27.52 -14.19
CA GLY A 34 22.32 -28.84 -14.57
C GLY A 34 21.62 -30.00 -13.88
N PRO A 35 22.37 -31.04 -13.52
CA PRO A 35 21.80 -32.26 -12.88
C PRO A 35 21.13 -32.01 -11.55
N SER A 36 21.47 -30.91 -10.85
CA SER A 36 20.85 -30.56 -9.55
C SER A 36 19.37 -30.23 -9.64
N VAL A 37 18.88 -29.87 -10.82
CA VAL A 37 17.45 -29.68 -11.09
C VAL A 37 16.69 -30.99 -10.96
N GLU A 38 17.21 -32.06 -11.56
CA GLU A 38 16.60 -33.41 -11.51
C GLU A 38 16.70 -33.99 -10.09
N ALA A 39 17.83 -33.77 -9.42
CA ALA A 39 17.99 -34.17 -8.03
C ALA A 39 16.97 -33.50 -7.11
N TRP A 40 16.73 -32.19 -7.28
CA TRP A 40 15.73 -31.46 -6.50
C TRP A 40 14.30 -31.93 -6.81
N ASP A 41 13.97 -32.14 -8.07
CA ASP A 41 12.66 -32.70 -8.47
C ASP A 41 12.44 -34.08 -7.84
N PHE A 42 13.45 -34.92 -7.75
CA PHE A 42 13.38 -36.21 -7.06
C PHE A 42 13.08 -36.03 -5.56
N LEU A 43 13.79 -35.11 -4.89
CA LEU A 43 13.56 -34.80 -3.47
C LEU A 43 12.14 -34.26 -3.23
N ASP A 44 11.67 -33.35 -4.06
CA ASP A 44 10.32 -32.78 -4.00
C ASP A 44 9.25 -33.90 -4.16
N HIS A 45 9.41 -34.81 -5.13
CA HIS A 45 8.49 -35.92 -5.33
C HIS A 45 8.53 -36.92 -4.19
N HIS A 46 9.71 -37.28 -3.70
CA HIS A 46 9.84 -38.21 -2.58
C HIS A 46 9.19 -37.66 -1.32
N PHE A 47 9.43 -36.39 -1.01
CA PHE A 47 8.81 -35.73 0.13
C PHE A 47 7.29 -35.65 0.01
N ALA A 48 6.76 -35.36 -1.19
CA ALA A 48 5.31 -35.32 -1.44
C ALA A 48 4.62 -36.66 -1.22
N GLN A 49 5.32 -37.79 -1.50
CA GLN A 49 4.77 -39.14 -1.34
C GLN A 49 4.92 -39.69 0.08
N HIS A 50 6.02 -39.37 0.77
CA HIS A 50 6.40 -40.04 2.02
C HIS A 50 6.44 -39.10 3.23
N SER A 51 6.29 -37.78 3.03
CA SER A 51 6.42 -36.74 4.07
C SER A 51 7.77 -36.77 4.82
N GLN A 52 8.76 -37.44 4.24
CA GLN A 52 10.13 -37.57 4.77
C GLN A 52 11.12 -37.53 3.61
N MET A 53 12.34 -37.09 3.91
CA MET A 53 13.44 -37.12 2.95
C MET A 53 14.00 -38.54 2.82
N PRO A 54 14.56 -38.91 1.63
CA PRO A 54 15.21 -40.20 1.45
C PRO A 54 16.46 -40.30 2.31
N SER A 55 16.87 -41.53 2.68
CA SER A 55 18.21 -41.76 3.25
C SER A 55 19.31 -41.50 2.20
N GLU A 56 20.52 -41.18 2.66
CA GLU A 56 21.67 -40.96 1.77
C GLU A 56 21.86 -42.13 0.82
N GLU A 57 21.85 -43.38 1.33
CA GLU A 57 22.05 -44.57 0.53
C GLU A 57 20.95 -44.74 -0.53
N PHE A 58 19.69 -44.45 -0.16
CA PHE A 58 18.58 -44.55 -1.09
C PHE A 58 18.66 -43.47 -2.18
N PHE A 59 19.03 -42.25 -1.82
CA PHE A 59 19.19 -41.14 -2.76
C PHE A 59 20.30 -41.44 -3.77
N VAL A 60 21.47 -41.87 -3.29
CA VAL A 60 22.64 -42.23 -4.14
C VAL A 60 22.28 -43.38 -5.05
N ALA A 61 21.65 -44.44 -4.52
CA ALA A 61 21.32 -45.65 -5.31
C ALA A 61 20.28 -45.35 -6.42
N LYS A 62 19.33 -44.49 -6.16
CA LYS A 62 18.23 -44.16 -7.11
C LYS A 62 18.63 -43.06 -8.09
N GLY A 63 19.38 -42.05 -7.65
CA GLY A 63 19.72 -40.87 -8.42
C GLY A 63 21.03 -40.96 -9.21
N GLN A 64 21.84 -42.02 -8.99
CA GLN A 64 23.21 -42.13 -9.50
C GLN A 64 24.08 -40.89 -9.16
N TRP A 65 23.79 -40.25 -8.02
CA TRP A 65 24.37 -39.02 -7.57
C TRP A 65 25.28 -39.26 -6.38
N GLY A 66 26.56 -38.94 -6.52
CA GLY A 66 27.47 -38.93 -5.38
C GLY A 66 27.23 -37.69 -4.52
N LEU A 67 27.19 -37.85 -3.20
CA LEU A 67 27.17 -36.72 -2.29
C LEU A 67 28.57 -36.19 -2.07
N ILE A 68 28.70 -34.84 -2.03
CA ILE A 68 29.96 -34.15 -1.71
C ILE A 68 29.87 -33.44 -0.37
N ASP A 69 31.02 -33.10 0.20
CA ASP A 69 31.02 -32.35 1.46
C ASP A 69 30.67 -30.91 1.22
N ALA A 70 29.67 -30.44 1.98
CA ALA A 70 29.30 -29.04 2.04
C ALA A 70 30.03 -28.38 3.21
N SER A 71 30.76 -27.32 2.94
CA SER A 71 31.59 -26.63 3.94
C SER A 71 30.90 -25.45 4.61
N GLU A 72 29.87 -24.93 3.98
CA GLU A 72 29.17 -23.71 4.43
C GLU A 72 27.74 -23.97 4.92
N PRO A 73 27.15 -23.07 5.71
CA PRO A 73 25.75 -23.12 6.07
C PRO A 73 24.80 -23.02 4.87
N LEU A 74 23.59 -23.59 4.97
CA LEU A 74 22.56 -23.58 3.92
C LEU A 74 22.29 -22.17 3.36
N THR A 75 22.25 -21.17 4.24
CA THR A 75 21.99 -19.76 3.87
C THR A 75 23.01 -19.20 2.89
N VAL A 76 24.28 -19.54 3.06
CA VAL A 76 25.38 -19.08 2.19
C VAL A 76 25.19 -19.64 0.77
N TYR A 77 24.89 -20.93 0.64
CA TYR A 77 24.61 -21.53 -0.67
C TYR A 77 23.41 -20.88 -1.35
N ILE A 78 22.33 -20.66 -0.62
CA ILE A 78 21.12 -20.02 -1.16
C ILE A 78 21.42 -18.61 -1.66
N GLU A 79 22.17 -17.81 -0.90
CA GLU A 79 22.55 -16.46 -1.30
C GLU A 79 23.40 -16.45 -2.56
N GLU A 80 24.40 -17.30 -2.66
CA GLU A 80 25.27 -17.38 -3.84
C GLU A 80 24.53 -17.88 -5.07
N LEU A 81 23.62 -18.84 -4.92
CA LEU A 81 22.76 -19.29 -6.01
C LEU A 81 21.83 -18.19 -6.50
N ARG A 82 21.24 -17.40 -5.60
CA ARG A 82 20.42 -16.24 -5.95
C ARG A 82 21.22 -15.17 -6.69
N LYS A 83 22.43 -14.86 -6.22
CA LYS A 83 23.34 -13.94 -6.91
C LYS A 83 23.65 -14.42 -8.33
N ARG A 84 23.88 -15.73 -8.51
CA ARG A 84 24.12 -16.32 -9.82
C ARG A 84 22.92 -16.20 -10.76
N VAL A 85 21.70 -16.47 -10.28
CA VAL A 85 20.48 -16.32 -11.07
C VAL A 85 20.27 -14.86 -11.46
N LEU A 86 20.46 -13.95 -10.52
CA LEU A 86 20.37 -12.51 -10.77
C LEU A 86 21.40 -12.06 -11.80
N TRP A 87 22.64 -12.52 -11.67
CA TRP A 87 23.71 -12.18 -12.61
C TRP A 87 23.39 -12.66 -14.03
N ARG A 88 22.94 -13.92 -14.19
CA ARG A 88 22.55 -14.46 -15.51
C ARG A 88 21.42 -13.61 -16.14
N ARG A 89 20.43 -13.26 -15.34
CA ARG A 89 19.29 -12.48 -15.83
C ARG A 89 19.70 -11.07 -16.26
N LEU A 90 20.53 -10.41 -15.44
CA LEU A 90 21.04 -9.07 -15.78
C LEU A 90 21.94 -9.12 -17.01
N SER A 91 22.79 -10.15 -17.15
CA SER A 91 23.65 -10.31 -18.34
C SER A 91 22.82 -10.51 -19.61
N GLN A 92 21.80 -11.38 -19.56
CA GLN A 92 20.90 -11.57 -20.72
C GLN A 92 20.17 -10.27 -21.07
N THR A 93 19.64 -9.56 -20.06
CA THR A 93 18.97 -8.29 -20.30
C THR A 93 19.90 -7.24 -20.86
N TYR A 94 21.17 -7.23 -20.44
CA TYR A 94 22.17 -6.33 -20.99
C TYR A 94 22.39 -6.58 -22.48
N GLU A 95 22.46 -7.84 -22.91
CA GLU A 95 22.55 -8.23 -24.33
C GLU A 95 21.30 -7.77 -25.10
N ASP A 96 20.08 -8.08 -24.57
CA ASP A 96 18.81 -7.69 -25.19
C ASP A 96 18.65 -6.16 -25.31
N ILE A 97 19.12 -5.41 -24.29
CA ILE A 97 19.18 -3.94 -24.33
C ILE A 97 20.16 -3.46 -25.39
N GLY A 98 21.34 -4.11 -25.48
CA GLY A 98 22.32 -3.80 -26.53
C GLY A 98 21.73 -3.92 -27.92
N GLU A 99 21.02 -5.02 -28.21
CA GLU A 99 20.34 -5.23 -29.50
C GLU A 99 19.31 -4.13 -29.79
N LYS A 100 18.56 -3.69 -28.78
CA LYS A 100 17.58 -2.58 -28.92
C LYS A 100 18.26 -1.26 -29.26
N LEU A 101 19.36 -0.96 -28.59
CA LEU A 101 20.12 0.28 -28.84
C LEU A 101 20.78 0.28 -30.22
N GLU A 102 21.31 -0.86 -30.68
CA GLU A 102 21.83 -1.03 -32.05
C GLU A 102 20.72 -0.83 -33.10
N ALA A 103 19.51 -1.31 -32.79
CA ALA A 103 18.32 -1.09 -33.62
C ALA A 103 17.75 0.35 -33.53
N ARG A 104 18.37 1.26 -32.77
CA ARG A 104 17.93 2.63 -32.49
C ARG A 104 16.54 2.71 -31.87
N ASP A 105 16.20 1.75 -31.00
CA ASP A 105 14.96 1.68 -30.22
C ASP A 105 15.25 1.93 -28.72
N PRO A 106 15.52 3.20 -28.31
CA PRO A 106 15.82 3.52 -26.91
C PRO A 106 14.62 3.29 -25.98
N ASP A 107 13.38 3.48 -26.47
CA ASP A 107 12.17 3.23 -25.70
C ASP A 107 11.99 1.74 -25.38
N GLY A 108 12.29 0.87 -26.35
CA GLY A 108 12.32 -0.57 -26.16
C GLY A 108 13.40 -1.01 -25.17
N ALA A 109 14.58 -0.41 -25.24
CA ALA A 109 15.69 -0.66 -24.30
C ALA A 109 15.31 -0.26 -22.87
N LEU A 110 14.70 0.92 -22.68
CA LEU A 110 14.24 1.39 -21.38
C LEU A 110 13.14 0.50 -20.79
N LYS A 111 12.19 0.04 -21.62
CA LYS A 111 11.15 -0.90 -21.19
C LYS A 111 11.73 -2.20 -20.64
N LEU A 112 12.70 -2.80 -21.32
CA LEU A 112 13.37 -4.01 -20.85
C LEU A 112 14.09 -3.80 -19.52
N TRP A 113 14.75 -2.64 -19.35
CA TRP A 113 15.40 -2.29 -18.10
C TRP A 113 14.42 -2.18 -16.94
N VAL A 114 13.32 -1.46 -17.14
CA VAL A 114 12.26 -1.30 -16.13
C VAL A 114 11.62 -2.64 -15.78
N GLU A 115 11.32 -3.48 -16.78
CA GLU A 115 10.73 -4.80 -16.57
C GLU A 115 11.63 -5.71 -15.72
N VAL A 116 12.92 -5.78 -16.04
CA VAL A 116 13.88 -6.60 -15.27
C VAL A 116 14.05 -6.07 -13.85
N THR A 117 14.09 -4.77 -13.67
CA THR A 117 14.20 -4.15 -12.34
C THR A 117 12.96 -4.49 -11.50
N ARG A 118 11.77 -4.37 -12.08
CA ARG A 118 10.48 -4.71 -11.43
C ARG A 118 10.42 -6.18 -11.03
N ASP A 119 10.74 -7.07 -11.96
CA ASP A 119 10.69 -8.52 -11.75
C ASP A 119 11.73 -9.00 -10.72
N THR A 120 12.92 -8.41 -10.76
CA THR A 120 13.99 -8.74 -9.81
C THR A 120 13.62 -8.32 -8.39
N ARG A 121 13.00 -7.16 -8.22
CA ARG A 121 12.43 -6.71 -6.95
C ARG A 121 11.31 -7.64 -6.47
N SER A 122 10.36 -7.97 -7.36
CA SER A 122 9.24 -8.88 -7.03
C SER A 122 9.73 -10.28 -6.64
N ALA A 123 10.75 -10.81 -7.31
CA ALA A 123 11.34 -12.11 -6.98
C ALA A 123 12.06 -12.10 -5.62
N ARG A 124 12.73 -11.01 -5.25
CA ARG A 124 13.33 -10.84 -3.92
C ARG A 124 12.27 -10.80 -2.81
N LEU A 125 11.13 -10.15 -3.05
CA LEU A 125 10.03 -10.06 -2.11
C LEU A 125 9.24 -11.38 -2.01
N ALA A 126 9.04 -12.08 -3.13
CA ALA A 126 8.31 -13.36 -3.18
C ALA A 126 9.11 -14.54 -2.58
N ALA A 127 10.44 -14.50 -2.64
CA ALA A 127 11.29 -15.59 -2.12
C ALA A 127 11.35 -15.65 -0.59
N SER A 128 10.77 -14.68 0.13
CA SER A 128 11.04 -14.53 1.55
C SER A 128 9.92 -14.96 2.50
N LYS A 129 8.74 -15.46 2.05
CA LYS A 129 7.63 -15.58 3.01
C LYS A 129 6.68 -16.77 2.83
N ILE A 130 7.18 -17.99 2.90
CA ILE A 130 6.35 -19.08 3.40
C ILE A 130 6.80 -19.34 4.84
N GLU A 131 6.13 -18.74 5.78
CA GLU A 131 6.35 -18.94 7.21
C GLU A 131 5.19 -19.73 7.81
N SER A 132 5.48 -20.59 8.79
CA SER A 132 4.41 -21.20 9.57
C SER A 132 3.71 -20.12 10.38
N LEU A 133 2.39 -20.02 10.26
CA LEU A 133 1.56 -19.08 11.03
C LEU A 133 1.80 -19.20 12.55
N LEU A 134 2.16 -20.40 13.03
CA LEU A 134 2.40 -20.66 14.44
C LEU A 134 3.82 -20.24 14.89
N ILE A 135 4.82 -20.31 14.00
CA ILE A 135 6.20 -19.91 14.30
C ILE A 135 6.31 -18.38 14.41
N SER A 136 5.49 -17.64 13.66
CA SER A 136 5.44 -16.17 13.71
C SER A 136 4.59 -15.62 14.87
N GLY A 137 4.17 -16.44 15.81
CA GLY A 137 3.35 -16.02 16.97
C GLY A 137 4.00 -14.92 17.81
N GLU A 138 5.33 -14.90 17.94
CA GLU A 138 6.05 -13.81 18.61
C GLU A 138 5.85 -12.46 17.94
N GLU A 139 5.74 -12.41 16.60
CA GLU A 139 5.47 -11.16 15.89
C GLU A 139 4.09 -10.60 16.24
N ALA A 140 3.09 -11.47 16.38
CA ALA A 140 1.75 -11.06 16.81
C ALA A 140 1.73 -10.53 18.25
N VAL A 141 2.48 -11.14 19.15
CA VAL A 141 2.65 -10.64 20.54
C VAL A 141 3.34 -9.27 20.53
N ASN A 142 4.43 -9.15 19.79
CA ASN A 142 5.19 -7.89 19.67
C ASN A 142 4.31 -6.77 19.07
N TYR A 143 3.52 -7.09 18.03
CA TYR A 143 2.57 -6.13 17.44
C TYR A 143 1.53 -5.68 18.49
N TYR A 144 0.92 -6.61 19.21
CA TYR A 144 -0.04 -6.29 20.27
C TYR A 144 0.56 -5.36 21.34
N GLU A 145 1.77 -5.66 21.84
CA GLU A 145 2.43 -4.83 22.85
C GLU A 145 2.79 -3.42 22.31
N ARG A 146 3.15 -3.30 21.04
CA ARG A 146 3.40 -1.99 20.39
C ARG A 146 2.10 -1.16 20.34
N ILE A 147 0.99 -1.75 19.91
CA ILE A 147 -0.31 -1.07 19.89
C ILE A 147 -0.74 -0.66 21.29
N LYS A 148 -0.59 -1.55 22.27
CA LYS A 148 -0.89 -1.29 23.68
C LYS A 148 0.00 -0.17 24.26
N ALA A 149 1.25 -0.09 23.85
CA ALA A 149 2.17 1.00 24.19
C ALA A 149 1.83 2.34 23.51
N GLY A 150 0.81 2.38 22.65
CA GLY A 150 0.35 3.61 21.99
C GLY A 150 0.92 3.82 20.60
N GLU A 151 1.59 2.83 20.00
CA GLU A 151 2.02 2.95 18.60
C GLU A 151 0.82 3.09 17.67
N ARG A 152 0.93 4.00 16.71
CA ARG A 152 -0.11 4.31 15.72
C ARG A 152 0.51 4.44 14.34
N GLY A 153 -0.30 4.15 13.31
CA GLY A 153 0.02 4.48 11.93
C GLY A 153 0.04 5.99 11.70
N VAL A 154 0.07 6.40 10.44
CA VAL A 154 -0.03 7.83 10.08
C VAL A 154 -1.41 8.35 10.47
N LEU A 155 -1.45 9.34 11.37
CA LEU A 155 -2.70 9.85 11.91
C LEU A 155 -3.39 10.84 10.94
N SER A 156 -4.71 10.78 10.91
CA SER A 156 -5.55 11.80 10.29
C SER A 156 -5.82 12.97 11.26
N PRO A 157 -6.26 14.13 10.78
CA PRO A 157 -6.71 15.22 11.65
C PRO A 157 -8.04 14.92 12.36
N TRP A 158 -8.77 13.87 11.94
CA TRP A 158 -10.10 13.52 12.46
C TRP A 158 -10.02 12.29 13.39
N ALA A 159 -10.43 12.47 14.64
CA ALA A 159 -10.37 11.44 15.66
C ALA A 159 -11.16 10.18 15.27
N SER A 160 -12.36 10.34 14.69
CA SER A 160 -13.19 9.20 14.27
C SER A 160 -12.49 8.30 13.23
N ILE A 161 -11.64 8.86 12.38
CA ILE A 161 -10.83 8.05 11.46
C ILE A 161 -9.75 7.28 12.23
N ASN A 162 -9.06 7.97 13.15
CA ASN A 162 -7.99 7.37 13.95
C ASN A 162 -8.51 6.28 14.88
N ASP A 163 -9.69 6.47 15.47
CA ASP A 163 -10.33 5.48 16.35
C ASP A 163 -10.68 4.19 15.59
N THR A 164 -11.07 4.33 14.31
CA THR A 164 -11.40 3.18 13.46
C THR A 164 -10.15 2.45 12.94
N THR A 165 -9.12 3.20 12.52
CA THR A 165 -7.97 2.65 11.79
C THR A 165 -6.72 2.50 12.65
N LEU A 166 -6.68 3.08 13.82
CA LEU A 166 -5.46 3.30 14.63
C LEU A 166 -4.36 4.06 13.87
N GLY A 167 -4.76 4.89 12.90
CA GLY A 167 -3.89 5.49 11.89
C GLY A 167 -3.74 4.60 10.65
N PHE A 168 -3.14 5.13 9.59
CA PHE A 168 -2.90 4.41 8.34
C PHE A 168 -1.58 3.65 8.42
N TRP A 169 -1.63 2.34 8.22
CA TRP A 169 -0.49 1.45 8.39
C TRP A 169 0.24 1.12 7.08
N PRO A 170 1.50 0.69 7.16
CA PRO A 170 2.25 0.23 5.99
C PRO A 170 1.48 -0.82 5.18
N GLY A 171 1.30 -0.55 3.89
CA GLY A 171 0.55 -1.42 2.97
C GLY A 171 -0.95 -1.12 2.86
N ASP A 172 -1.48 -0.18 3.65
CA ASP A 172 -2.86 0.26 3.52
C ASP A 172 -3.07 1.09 2.25
N PHE A 173 -4.20 0.88 1.61
CA PHE A 173 -4.74 1.74 0.57
C PHE A 173 -6.06 2.36 1.02
N ILE A 174 -6.04 3.68 1.25
CA ILE A 174 -7.17 4.47 1.73
C ILE A 174 -7.71 5.30 0.58
N LEU A 175 -9.02 5.26 0.36
CA LEU A 175 -9.67 5.99 -0.69
C LEU A 175 -10.70 6.98 -0.11
N PHE A 176 -10.48 8.27 -0.36
CA PHE A 176 -11.47 9.31 -0.09
C PHE A 176 -12.27 9.58 -1.36
N VAL A 177 -13.59 9.47 -1.26
CA VAL A 177 -14.48 9.63 -2.42
C VAL A 177 -15.46 10.77 -2.19
N ALA A 178 -15.66 11.60 -3.21
CA ALA A 178 -16.62 12.69 -3.18
C ALA A 178 -17.06 13.07 -4.60
N ARG A 179 -18.14 13.84 -4.72
CA ARG A 179 -18.49 14.51 -5.99
C ARG A 179 -17.44 15.57 -6.35
N SER A 180 -17.47 16.03 -7.61
CA SER A 180 -16.67 17.20 -8.02
C SER A 180 -16.95 18.38 -7.11
N GLU A 181 -15.92 19.20 -6.84
CA GLU A 181 -16.00 20.47 -6.10
C GLU A 181 -16.40 20.38 -4.62
N VAL A 182 -16.56 19.18 -4.06
CA VAL A 182 -16.84 18.97 -2.62
C VAL A 182 -15.61 19.22 -1.74
N GLY A 183 -14.39 19.18 -2.30
CA GLY A 183 -13.18 19.53 -1.54
C GLY A 183 -12.21 18.38 -1.32
N LYS A 184 -12.17 17.37 -2.18
CA LYS A 184 -11.23 16.23 -2.11
C LYS A 184 -9.77 16.65 -1.92
N THR A 185 -9.28 17.59 -2.73
CA THR A 185 -7.93 18.14 -2.63
C THR A 185 -7.66 18.75 -1.25
N TRP A 186 -8.64 19.46 -0.67
CA TRP A 186 -8.51 20.04 0.66
C TRP A 186 -8.42 18.97 1.75
N CYS A 187 -9.20 17.91 1.61
CA CYS A 187 -9.12 16.74 2.50
C CYS A 187 -7.71 16.15 2.48
N LEU A 188 -7.17 15.85 1.28
CA LEU A 188 -5.82 15.30 1.16
C LEU A 188 -4.74 16.24 1.70
N LEU A 189 -4.85 17.54 1.44
CA LEU A 189 -3.91 18.53 1.98
C LEU A 189 -3.96 18.62 3.51
N GLN A 190 -5.14 18.46 4.13
CA GLN A 190 -5.29 18.38 5.58
C GLN A 190 -4.56 17.14 6.14
N LEU A 191 -4.75 15.99 5.52
CA LEU A 191 -4.07 14.74 5.89
C LEU A 191 -2.56 14.86 5.72
N ALA A 192 -2.10 15.39 4.58
CA ALA A 192 -0.69 15.59 4.29
C ALA A 192 -0.03 16.57 5.28
N ARG A 193 -0.72 17.68 5.60
CA ARG A 193 -0.28 18.64 6.60
C ARG A 193 -0.16 18.01 7.98
N LYS A 194 -1.17 17.23 8.41
CA LYS A 194 -1.14 16.55 9.71
C LYS A 194 0.02 15.57 9.78
N ALA A 195 0.19 14.72 8.78
CA ALA A 195 1.29 13.76 8.72
C ALA A 195 2.66 14.46 8.78
N TRP A 196 2.86 15.52 8.00
CA TRP A 196 4.09 16.29 8.02
C TRP A 196 4.35 16.97 9.38
N MET A 197 3.33 17.57 10.00
CA MET A 197 3.44 18.15 11.34
C MET A 197 3.75 17.11 12.43
N ASP A 198 3.37 15.86 12.23
CA ASP A 198 3.73 14.73 13.09
C ASP A 198 5.15 14.19 12.79
N GLY A 199 5.93 14.87 11.97
CA GLY A 199 7.30 14.52 11.62
C GLY A 199 7.44 13.44 10.55
N LYS A 200 6.36 13.12 9.81
CA LYS A 200 6.41 12.16 8.71
C LYS A 200 6.92 12.79 7.42
N ARG A 201 7.69 12.03 6.66
CA ARG A 201 8.08 12.39 5.30
C ARG A 201 6.91 12.11 4.35
N VAL A 202 6.39 13.15 3.72
CA VAL A 202 5.17 13.14 2.91
C VAL A 202 5.50 13.37 1.45
N LEU A 203 5.01 12.50 0.57
CA LEU A 203 4.95 12.75 -0.87
C LEU A 203 3.50 12.99 -1.30
N PHE A 204 3.23 14.14 -1.89
CA PHE A 204 1.92 14.51 -2.42
C PHE A 204 1.99 14.62 -3.95
N VAL A 205 1.20 13.81 -4.65
CA VAL A 205 1.09 13.81 -6.12
C VAL A 205 -0.24 14.43 -6.51
N GLY A 206 -0.21 15.63 -7.08
CA GLY A 206 -1.39 16.33 -7.58
C GLY A 206 -1.52 16.16 -9.08
N THR A 207 -2.58 15.50 -9.54
CA THR A 207 -2.84 15.27 -10.97
C THR A 207 -3.90 16.21 -11.56
N GLU A 208 -4.67 16.90 -10.72
CA GLU A 208 -5.76 17.79 -11.15
C GLU A 208 -5.34 19.28 -11.20
N MET A 209 -4.28 19.65 -10.48
CA MET A 209 -3.96 21.05 -10.23
C MET A 209 -2.48 21.35 -10.34
N ALA A 210 -2.17 22.52 -10.92
CA ALA A 210 -0.81 23.04 -10.97
C ALA A 210 -0.19 23.17 -9.55
N LYS A 211 1.08 22.84 -9.43
CA LYS A 211 1.86 22.86 -8.20
C LYS A 211 1.64 24.14 -7.39
N LEU A 212 1.69 25.32 -8.06
CA LEU A 212 1.49 26.60 -7.39
C LEU A 212 0.13 26.71 -6.71
N LYS A 213 -0.93 26.19 -7.34
CA LYS A 213 -2.28 26.20 -6.75
C LYS A 213 -2.38 25.29 -5.52
N LEU A 214 -1.70 24.13 -5.56
CA LEU A 214 -1.59 23.23 -4.41
C LEU A 214 -0.81 23.92 -3.27
N GLN A 215 0.30 24.56 -3.56
CA GLN A 215 1.07 25.33 -2.58
C GLN A 215 0.25 26.45 -1.94
N MET A 216 -0.52 27.21 -2.73
CA MET A 216 -1.40 28.26 -2.22
C MET A 216 -2.47 27.68 -1.26
N ARG A 217 -3.08 26.55 -1.61
CA ARG A 217 -4.03 25.87 -0.71
C ARG A 217 -3.35 25.36 0.57
N PHE A 218 -2.19 24.75 0.45
CA PHE A 218 -1.41 24.29 1.60
C PHE A 218 -1.06 25.43 2.55
N PHE A 219 -0.54 26.55 2.05
CA PHE A 219 -0.21 27.70 2.87
C PHE A 219 -1.44 28.37 3.50
N SER A 220 -2.56 28.41 2.78
CA SER A 220 -3.84 28.86 3.35
C SER A 220 -4.25 28.01 4.56
N LEU A 221 -4.17 26.66 4.43
CA LEU A 221 -4.41 25.74 5.53
C LEU A 221 -3.43 25.90 6.69
N HIS A 222 -2.14 25.98 6.36
CA HIS A 222 -1.09 25.96 7.37
C HIS A 222 -1.08 27.24 8.21
N PHE A 223 -1.26 28.39 7.57
CA PHE A 223 -1.25 29.69 8.24
C PHE A 223 -2.66 30.20 8.61
N LYS A 224 -3.69 29.41 8.41
CA LYS A 224 -5.11 29.79 8.64
C LYS A 224 -5.49 31.09 7.94
N LEU A 225 -5.14 31.22 6.65
CA LEU A 225 -5.45 32.39 5.82
C LEU A 225 -6.78 32.17 5.08
N PRO A 226 -7.74 33.11 5.09
CA PRO A 226 -8.94 33.02 4.28
C PRO A 226 -8.58 32.80 2.82
N TYR A 227 -8.99 31.66 2.26
CA TYR A 227 -8.49 31.24 0.95
C TYR A 227 -8.89 32.20 -0.17
N GLU A 228 -10.12 32.72 -0.11
CA GLU A 228 -10.62 33.63 -1.12
C GLU A 228 -9.83 34.95 -1.16
N ASP A 229 -9.54 35.53 0.00
CA ASP A 229 -8.72 36.74 0.07
C ASP A 229 -7.27 36.46 -0.29
N PHE A 230 -6.73 35.32 0.16
CA PHE A 230 -5.38 34.93 -0.12
C PHE A 230 -5.13 34.75 -1.62
N ARG A 231 -5.99 33.99 -2.32
CA ARG A 231 -5.82 33.74 -3.77
C ARG A 231 -6.00 35.01 -4.62
N HIS A 232 -6.71 36.01 -4.14
CA HIS A 232 -6.89 37.30 -4.81
C HIS A 232 -5.88 38.38 -4.39
N GLY A 233 -4.94 38.06 -3.50
CA GLY A 233 -3.95 39.01 -3.01
C GLY A 233 -4.57 40.14 -2.16
N ARG A 234 -5.65 39.86 -1.44
CA ARG A 234 -6.40 40.83 -0.63
C ARG A 234 -6.26 40.60 0.87
N LEU A 235 -5.22 39.93 1.30
CA LEU A 235 -4.92 39.77 2.73
C LEU A 235 -4.66 41.11 3.39
N GLY A 236 -5.18 41.33 4.62
CA GLY A 236 -4.81 42.42 5.45
C GLY A 236 -3.33 42.39 5.85
N LEU A 237 -2.73 43.51 6.17
CA LEU A 237 -1.29 43.67 6.44
C LEU A 237 -0.72 42.66 7.45
N GLU A 238 -1.49 42.32 8.49
CA GLU A 238 -1.08 41.37 9.52
C GLU A 238 -0.97 39.94 8.96
N LYS A 239 -2.01 39.48 8.25
CA LYS A 239 -2.02 38.16 7.62
C LYS A 239 -1.02 38.03 6.48
N GLU A 240 -0.79 39.13 5.72
CA GLU A 240 0.25 39.17 4.70
C GLU A 240 1.65 39.03 5.32
N LYS A 241 1.90 39.72 6.43
CA LYS A 241 3.15 39.59 7.18
C LYS A 241 3.31 38.17 7.74
N GLN A 242 2.28 37.62 8.39
CA GLN A 242 2.25 36.24 8.89
C GLN A 242 2.63 35.24 7.79
N PHE A 243 2.03 35.39 6.60
CA PHE A 243 2.32 34.52 5.45
C PHE A 243 3.78 34.65 5.02
N ARG A 244 4.28 35.88 4.78
CA ARG A 244 5.64 36.08 4.28
C ARG A 244 6.71 35.63 5.26
N ASP A 245 6.52 35.87 6.53
CA ASP A 245 7.48 35.47 7.58
C ASP A 245 7.39 33.95 7.80
N GLY A 246 6.18 33.38 7.87
CA GLY A 246 5.98 31.94 8.03
C GLY A 246 6.53 31.12 6.87
N VAL A 247 6.43 31.61 5.61
CA VAL A 247 7.04 30.89 4.47
C VAL A 247 8.57 30.86 4.60
N LYS A 248 9.20 31.97 5.08
CA LYS A 248 10.67 31.98 5.30
C LYS A 248 11.07 30.93 6.34
N ASP A 249 10.30 30.81 7.44
CA ASP A 249 10.57 29.85 8.50
C ASP A 249 10.39 28.40 8.03
N LEU A 250 9.53 28.18 7.00
CA LEU A 250 9.32 26.86 6.41
C LEU A 250 10.36 26.49 5.33
N MET A 251 11.08 27.46 4.75
CA MET A 251 12.03 27.17 3.67
C MET A 251 13.17 26.24 4.08
N ASP A 252 13.51 26.21 5.36
CA ASP A 252 14.55 25.33 5.92
C ASP A 252 13.99 24.00 6.46
N GLN A 253 12.68 23.79 6.34
CA GLN A 253 12.04 22.55 6.77
C GLN A 253 11.91 21.57 5.59
N GLU A 254 12.24 20.34 5.87
CA GLU A 254 12.11 19.22 4.94
C GLU A 254 10.91 18.33 5.28
N GLY A 255 10.70 17.31 4.45
CA GLY A 255 9.74 16.23 4.73
C GLY A 255 8.37 16.39 4.06
N LEU A 256 8.10 17.48 3.33
CA LEU A 256 6.89 17.62 2.52
C LEU A 256 7.24 17.93 1.06
N TYR A 257 6.97 16.97 0.19
CA TYR A 257 7.29 17.02 -1.23
C TYR A 257 6.00 17.02 -2.04
N ILE A 258 5.88 17.94 -3.00
CA ILE A 258 4.70 18.10 -3.84
C ILE A 258 5.10 18.00 -5.31
N VAL A 259 4.48 17.09 -6.03
CA VAL A 259 4.53 16.98 -7.48
C VAL A 259 3.18 17.42 -8.04
N GLY A 260 3.16 18.44 -8.87
CA GLY A 260 1.94 19.00 -9.49
C GLY A 260 1.72 18.49 -10.90
N ASP A 261 0.64 19.00 -11.56
CA ASP A 261 0.16 18.59 -12.88
C ASP A 261 1.09 18.91 -14.07
N ASP A 262 2.09 19.74 -13.86
CA ASP A 262 3.13 19.99 -14.89
C ASP A 262 3.79 18.70 -15.37
N PHE A 263 3.59 17.63 -14.62
CA PHE A 263 4.24 16.34 -14.82
C PHE A 263 3.29 15.21 -15.30
N ASN A 264 1.99 15.35 -15.32
CA ASN A 264 1.01 14.36 -15.79
C ASN A 264 1.51 12.87 -15.66
N PRO A 265 1.72 12.35 -14.43
CA PRO A 265 2.56 11.20 -14.17
C PRO A 265 1.93 9.88 -14.64
N GLU A 266 2.80 8.93 -15.03
CA GLU A 266 2.50 7.51 -15.06
C GLU A 266 2.81 6.88 -13.68
N MET A 267 2.32 5.68 -13.43
CA MET A 267 2.65 4.96 -12.16
C MET A 267 4.15 4.76 -11.96
N SER A 268 4.89 4.52 -13.05
CA SER A 268 6.36 4.41 -13.00
C SER A 268 7.06 5.66 -12.49
N ASP A 269 6.51 6.84 -12.79
CA ASP A 269 7.06 8.12 -12.32
C ASP A 269 6.80 8.30 -10.82
N ILE A 270 5.60 7.90 -10.37
CA ILE A 270 5.24 7.91 -8.95
C ILE A 270 6.12 6.91 -8.18
N GLU A 271 6.34 5.71 -8.72
CA GLU A 271 7.25 4.72 -8.14
C GLU A 271 8.68 5.26 -8.02
N ALA A 272 9.20 5.93 -9.06
CA ALA A 272 10.52 6.56 -9.05
C ALA A 272 10.61 7.68 -7.98
N ALA A 273 9.58 8.52 -7.86
CA ALA A 273 9.54 9.55 -6.83
C ALA A 273 9.46 8.95 -5.41
N VAL A 274 8.72 7.86 -5.21
CA VAL A 274 8.70 7.12 -3.93
C VAL A 274 10.08 6.55 -3.61
N ASP A 275 10.78 6.01 -4.60
CA ASP A 275 12.14 5.45 -4.42
C ASP A 275 13.18 6.53 -4.13
N GLU A 276 13.03 7.74 -4.67
CA GLU A 276 13.93 8.87 -4.43
C GLU A 276 13.68 9.54 -3.08
N ILE A 277 12.41 9.76 -2.74
CA ILE A 277 12.02 10.50 -1.53
C ILE A 277 11.96 9.59 -0.31
N GLU A 278 11.69 8.29 -0.48
CA GLU A 278 11.43 7.33 0.61
C GLU A 278 10.41 7.86 1.63
N PRO A 279 9.17 8.21 1.19
CA PRO A 279 8.18 8.82 2.08
C PRO A 279 7.60 7.82 3.08
N ASP A 280 7.17 8.33 4.24
CA ASP A 280 6.37 7.55 5.21
C ASP A 280 4.91 7.38 4.76
N VAL A 281 4.42 8.26 3.87
CA VAL A 281 3.06 8.24 3.33
C VAL A 281 3.00 8.89 1.96
N LEU A 282 2.22 8.28 1.05
CA LEU A 282 1.96 8.81 -0.28
C LEU A 282 0.50 9.28 -0.42
N PHE A 283 0.31 10.52 -0.88
CA PHE A 283 -0.99 11.07 -1.25
C PHE A 283 -1.10 11.24 -2.76
N ILE A 284 -2.23 10.80 -3.36
CA ILE A 284 -2.51 10.97 -4.79
C ILE A 284 -3.86 11.66 -4.96
N ASP A 285 -3.84 12.91 -5.40
CA ASP A 285 -5.08 13.65 -5.67
C ASP A 285 -5.51 13.44 -7.12
N GLY A 286 -6.58 12.68 -7.31
CA GLY A 286 -7.10 12.34 -8.62
C GLY A 286 -6.49 11.06 -9.23
N LEU A 287 -6.56 9.93 -8.53
CA LEU A 287 -6.03 8.64 -8.99
C LEU A 287 -6.49 8.25 -10.41
N TYR A 288 -7.70 8.66 -10.81
CA TYR A 288 -8.27 8.38 -12.12
C TYR A 288 -7.58 9.15 -13.29
N LEU A 289 -6.76 10.15 -12.97
CA LEU A 289 -6.00 10.94 -13.97
C LEU A 289 -4.56 10.42 -14.16
N VAL A 290 -4.08 9.55 -13.29
CA VAL A 290 -2.77 8.91 -13.48
C VAL A 290 -2.77 8.14 -14.79
N LYS A 291 -1.77 8.40 -15.63
CA LYS A 291 -1.67 7.78 -16.95
C LYS A 291 -1.29 6.32 -16.89
N ASN A 292 -1.86 5.54 -17.77
CA ASN A 292 -1.46 4.17 -18.07
C ASN A 292 -1.91 3.76 -19.48
N LYS A 293 -1.67 2.52 -19.87
CA LYS A 293 -1.95 1.99 -21.21
C LYS A 293 -3.37 1.42 -21.39
N GLY A 294 -4.26 1.58 -20.42
CA GLY A 294 -5.64 1.11 -20.51
C GLY A 294 -6.39 1.74 -21.70
N ARG A 295 -7.16 0.92 -22.41
CA ARG A 295 -7.88 1.31 -23.63
C ARG A 295 -9.01 2.30 -23.37
N ASP A 296 -9.64 2.19 -22.21
CA ASP A 296 -10.71 3.06 -21.77
C ASP A 296 -10.50 3.52 -20.32
N MET A 297 -11.39 4.37 -19.82
CA MET A 297 -11.27 4.92 -18.47
C MET A 297 -11.44 3.84 -17.39
N TYR A 298 -12.32 2.86 -17.60
CA TYR A 298 -12.53 1.78 -16.65
C TYR A 298 -11.26 0.91 -16.50
N GLU A 299 -10.66 0.52 -17.62
CA GLU A 299 -9.43 -0.27 -17.63
C GLU A 299 -8.28 0.50 -16.97
N ARG A 300 -8.15 1.81 -17.28
CA ARG A 300 -7.12 2.67 -16.67
C ARG A 300 -7.28 2.78 -15.16
N VAL A 301 -8.48 3.05 -14.66
CA VAL A 301 -8.74 3.16 -13.22
C VAL A 301 -8.49 1.82 -12.53
N SER A 302 -8.88 0.71 -13.18
CA SER A 302 -8.64 -0.64 -12.65
C SER A 302 -7.15 -0.98 -12.55
N GLN A 303 -6.35 -0.63 -13.56
CA GLN A 303 -4.90 -0.80 -13.51
C GLN A 303 -4.28 0.07 -12.42
N ASN A 304 -4.63 1.35 -12.34
CA ASN A 304 -4.14 2.25 -11.30
C ASN A 304 -4.46 1.71 -9.90
N ALA A 305 -5.67 1.17 -9.68
CA ALA A 305 -6.05 0.59 -8.39
C ALA A 305 -5.17 -0.60 -7.99
N ASN A 306 -4.83 -1.48 -8.95
CA ASN A 306 -3.92 -2.59 -8.72
C ASN A 306 -2.50 -2.11 -8.44
N ASP A 307 -2.01 -1.17 -9.25
CA ASP A 307 -0.64 -0.66 -9.16
C ASP A 307 -0.41 0.10 -7.85
N VAL A 308 -1.35 0.94 -7.39
CA VAL A 308 -1.23 1.63 -6.10
C VAL A 308 -1.27 0.65 -4.93
N LYS A 309 -2.12 -0.39 -4.98
CA LYS A 309 -2.12 -1.42 -3.91
C LYS A 309 -0.83 -2.22 -3.89
N LEU A 310 -0.29 -2.53 -5.05
CA LEU A 310 1.01 -3.20 -5.16
C LEU A 310 2.14 -2.29 -4.63
N LEU A 311 2.14 -1.01 -4.99
CA LEU A 311 3.11 -0.02 -4.52
C LEU A 311 3.08 0.10 -2.99
N ALA A 312 1.88 0.31 -2.41
CA ALA A 312 1.71 0.40 -0.96
C ALA A 312 2.30 -0.82 -0.24
N LYS A 313 1.99 -2.03 -0.70
CA LYS A 313 2.50 -3.29 -0.12
C LYS A 313 4.00 -3.49 -0.35
N SER A 314 4.50 -3.21 -1.56
CA SER A 314 5.89 -3.49 -1.91
C SER A 314 6.89 -2.53 -1.28
N ARG A 315 6.46 -1.31 -0.99
CA ARG A 315 7.29 -0.29 -0.30
C ARG A 315 6.99 -0.22 1.20
N GLY A 316 5.95 -0.91 1.67
CA GLY A 316 5.57 -0.87 3.08
C GLY A 316 5.18 0.53 3.55
N LEU A 317 4.40 1.26 2.75
CA LEU A 317 3.92 2.60 3.09
C LEU A 317 2.40 2.70 2.92
N PRO A 318 1.68 3.49 3.74
CA PRO A 318 0.29 3.79 3.48
C PRO A 318 0.14 4.71 2.27
N LEU A 319 -0.87 4.44 1.45
CA LEU A 319 -1.22 5.22 0.29
C LEU A 319 -2.64 5.74 0.43
N VAL A 320 -2.81 7.05 0.32
CA VAL A 320 -4.11 7.73 0.43
C VAL A 320 -4.41 8.39 -0.92
N ALA A 321 -5.55 8.06 -1.51
CA ALA A 321 -5.93 8.63 -2.80
C ALA A 321 -7.35 9.22 -2.78
N THR A 322 -7.62 10.08 -3.77
CA THR A 322 -8.99 10.57 -4.02
C THR A 322 -9.57 9.97 -5.28
N HIS A 323 -10.89 9.77 -5.27
CA HIS A 323 -11.65 9.35 -6.44
C HIS A 323 -13.02 10.04 -6.48
N GLN A 324 -13.65 10.02 -7.66
CA GLN A 324 -14.89 10.72 -7.89
C GLN A 324 -16.11 9.81 -7.74
N LEU A 325 -17.15 10.29 -7.04
CA LEU A 325 -18.46 9.69 -7.02
C LEU A 325 -19.26 10.09 -8.27
N ASN A 326 -20.16 9.21 -8.72
CA ASN A 326 -21.10 9.51 -9.78
C ASN A 326 -22.12 10.60 -9.38
N ARG A 327 -22.87 11.12 -10.34
CA ARG A 327 -23.80 12.23 -10.10
C ARG A 327 -24.97 11.87 -9.18
N ALA A 328 -25.36 10.60 -9.11
CA ALA A 328 -26.47 10.15 -8.27
C ALA A 328 -26.10 10.03 -6.77
N ALA A 329 -24.80 10.18 -6.43
CA ALA A 329 -24.33 10.02 -5.06
C ALA A 329 -24.82 11.18 -4.16
N GLY A 330 -25.62 10.86 -3.14
CA GLY A 330 -25.96 11.77 -2.04
C GLY A 330 -26.72 13.04 -2.44
N GLU A 331 -27.53 13.00 -3.51
CA GLU A 331 -28.27 14.18 -3.97
C GLU A 331 -29.27 14.69 -2.95
N LYS A 332 -29.84 13.82 -2.14
CA LYS A 332 -30.90 14.16 -1.19
C LYS A 332 -30.52 13.89 0.27
N ASN A 333 -29.67 12.91 0.52
CA ASN A 333 -29.26 12.55 1.87
C ASN A 333 -27.82 12.00 1.85
N PRO A 334 -26.93 12.47 2.74
CA PRO A 334 -25.58 11.90 2.87
C PRO A 334 -25.59 10.38 3.14
N ARG A 335 -26.64 9.85 3.75
CA ARG A 335 -26.81 8.42 4.04
C ARG A 335 -27.00 7.57 2.78
N ASP A 336 -27.45 8.13 1.67
CA ASP A 336 -27.76 7.40 0.42
C ASP A 336 -26.48 7.05 -0.37
N VAL A 337 -25.31 7.59 0.01
CA VAL A 337 -24.05 7.27 -0.65
C VAL A 337 -23.61 5.86 -0.32
N SER A 338 -23.31 5.06 -1.35
CA SER A 338 -22.92 3.66 -1.24
C SER A 338 -21.74 3.34 -2.16
N LEU A 339 -21.19 2.13 -2.06
CA LEU A 339 -20.13 1.65 -2.96
C LEU A 339 -20.54 1.69 -4.44
N ALA A 340 -21.82 1.50 -4.75
CA ALA A 340 -22.34 1.58 -6.12
C ALA A 340 -22.21 2.99 -6.74
N ASN A 341 -21.98 4.00 -5.93
CA ASN A 341 -21.77 5.37 -6.40
C ASN A 341 -20.31 5.67 -6.77
N ILE A 342 -19.38 4.76 -6.52
CA ILE A 342 -17.98 4.94 -6.93
C ILE A 342 -17.90 4.77 -8.44
N SER A 343 -17.45 5.83 -9.12
CA SER A 343 -17.39 5.84 -10.58
C SER A 343 -16.28 4.91 -11.10
N MET A 344 -16.57 4.22 -12.20
CA MET A 344 -15.57 3.64 -13.11
C MET A 344 -14.78 2.42 -12.64
N SER A 345 -14.92 1.85 -11.43
CA SER A 345 -14.22 0.58 -11.16
C SER A 345 -14.62 -0.10 -9.85
N ASP A 346 -15.14 -1.33 -9.95
CA ASP A 346 -15.27 -2.24 -8.81
C ASP A 346 -13.90 -2.66 -8.27
N VAL A 347 -12.86 -2.61 -9.10
CA VAL A 347 -11.48 -2.95 -8.72
C VAL A 347 -10.91 -1.98 -7.69
N LEU A 348 -11.30 -0.69 -7.73
CA LEU A 348 -10.98 0.26 -6.67
C LEU A 348 -11.53 -0.17 -5.32
N VAL A 349 -12.83 -0.55 -5.32
CA VAL A 349 -13.51 -1.04 -4.11
C VAL A 349 -12.82 -2.30 -3.58
N PHE A 350 -12.39 -3.18 -4.47
CA PHE A 350 -11.72 -4.43 -4.09
C PHE A 350 -10.36 -4.19 -3.43
N ASN A 351 -9.55 -3.30 -4.01
CA ASN A 351 -8.17 -3.05 -3.59
C ASN A 351 -8.04 -2.13 -2.36
N ALA A 352 -8.95 -1.16 -2.20
CA ALA A 352 -8.91 -0.27 -1.06
C ALA A 352 -9.21 -1.02 0.25
N ASP A 353 -8.45 -0.73 1.30
CA ASP A 353 -8.70 -1.26 2.65
C ASP A 353 -9.77 -0.44 3.36
N TYR A 354 -9.75 0.87 3.13
CA TYR A 354 -10.72 1.81 3.68
C TYR A 354 -11.26 2.72 2.58
N ILE A 355 -12.58 2.94 2.58
CA ILE A 355 -13.23 3.88 1.67
C ILE A 355 -14.13 4.81 2.50
N ILE A 356 -13.85 6.10 2.42
CA ILE A 356 -14.53 7.14 3.17
C ILE A 356 -15.15 8.13 2.19
N ALA A 357 -16.46 8.32 2.26
CA ALA A 357 -17.18 9.30 1.47
C ALA A 357 -17.26 10.64 2.21
N MET A 358 -17.01 11.71 1.47
CA MET A 358 -17.24 13.09 1.86
C MET A 358 -18.50 13.58 1.14
N VAL A 359 -19.49 14.03 1.89
CA VAL A 359 -20.78 14.48 1.37
C VAL A 359 -21.11 15.85 1.96
N SER A 360 -21.44 16.80 1.09
CA SER A 360 -21.91 18.12 1.46
C SER A 360 -23.09 18.45 0.57
N LEU A 361 -24.25 18.67 1.17
CA LEU A 361 -25.46 19.13 0.52
C LEU A 361 -25.42 20.66 0.31
N GLU A 362 -26.41 21.23 -0.41
CA GLU A 362 -26.43 22.68 -0.61
C GLU A 362 -26.57 23.44 0.73
N ASP A 363 -27.44 22.98 1.60
CA ASP A 363 -27.63 23.57 2.94
C ASP A 363 -26.40 23.46 3.81
N ASP A 364 -25.67 22.31 3.72
CA ASP A 364 -24.42 22.08 4.46
C ASP A 364 -23.30 23.05 4.04
N ARG A 365 -23.32 23.55 2.81
CA ARG A 365 -22.34 24.54 2.33
C ARG A 365 -22.51 25.89 3.01
N ASP A 366 -23.75 26.30 3.22
CA ASP A 366 -24.09 27.54 3.93
C ASP A 366 -23.76 27.41 5.43
N ASP A 367 -23.98 26.22 6.00
CA ASP A 367 -23.63 25.87 7.39
C ASP A 367 -22.14 25.52 7.57
N LYS A 368 -21.38 25.45 6.49
CA LYS A 368 -19.94 25.10 6.49
C LYS A 368 -19.65 23.74 7.13
N ILE A 369 -20.41 22.73 6.75
CA ILE A 369 -20.39 21.39 7.32
C ILE A 369 -19.98 20.36 6.26
N MET A 370 -19.26 19.30 6.68
CA MET A 370 -18.94 18.12 5.90
C MET A 370 -19.37 16.88 6.63
N HIS A 371 -20.18 16.05 5.96
CA HIS A 371 -20.55 14.72 6.43
C HIS A 371 -19.56 13.68 5.93
N TRP A 372 -19.18 12.75 6.82
CA TRP A 372 -18.26 11.68 6.54
C TRP A 372 -18.95 10.34 6.75
N LYS A 373 -18.93 9.50 5.71
CA LYS A 373 -19.52 8.16 5.75
C LYS A 373 -18.49 7.11 5.37
N TRP A 374 -18.40 6.07 6.20
CA TRP A 374 -17.61 4.90 5.85
C TRP A 374 -18.39 4.04 4.85
N LEU A 375 -17.76 3.74 3.71
CA LEU A 375 -18.32 2.84 2.70
C LEU A 375 -17.65 1.46 2.77
N LYS A 376 -16.39 1.40 3.24
CA LYS A 376 -15.66 0.16 3.46
C LYS A 376 -14.66 0.32 4.59
N THR A 377 -14.61 -0.68 5.46
CA THR A 377 -13.57 -0.88 6.47
C THR A 377 -13.10 -2.31 6.39
N ARG A 378 -11.79 -2.55 6.28
CA ARG A 378 -11.24 -3.91 6.35
C ARG A 378 -11.06 -4.34 7.79
N GLU A 379 -10.70 -3.41 8.64
CA GLU A 379 -10.53 -3.59 10.08
C GLU A 379 -11.28 -2.50 10.83
N GLY A 380 -11.84 -2.84 11.99
CA GLY A 380 -12.61 -1.93 12.81
C GLY A 380 -14.02 -1.64 12.28
N TYR A 381 -14.75 -0.82 13.02
CA TYR A 381 -16.09 -0.36 12.67
C TYR A 381 -16.10 1.16 12.56
N GLY A 382 -16.32 1.65 11.35
CA GLY A 382 -16.31 3.08 11.05
C GLY A 382 -17.66 3.72 11.36
N LYS A 383 -17.70 4.58 12.36
CA LYS A 383 -18.89 5.41 12.63
C LYS A 383 -18.87 6.67 11.78
N PRO A 384 -20.01 7.08 11.19
CA PRO A 384 -20.09 8.35 10.47
C PRO A 384 -19.84 9.50 11.45
N PHE A 385 -19.34 10.61 10.93
CA PHE A 385 -19.08 11.82 11.72
C PHE A 385 -19.23 13.07 10.87
N VAL A 386 -19.24 14.23 11.52
CA VAL A 386 -19.36 15.54 10.91
C VAL A 386 -18.15 16.39 11.29
N SER A 387 -17.70 17.25 10.36
CA SER A 387 -16.64 18.23 10.62
C SER A 387 -17.07 19.61 10.13
N ASN A 388 -16.45 20.65 10.68
CA ASN A 388 -16.45 21.97 10.08
C ASN A 388 -15.84 21.88 8.68
N TRP A 389 -16.29 22.74 7.76
CA TRP A 389 -15.72 22.86 6.41
C TRP A 389 -15.66 24.33 5.99
N ASP A 390 -14.99 25.14 6.84
CA ASP A 390 -14.94 26.61 6.77
C ASP A 390 -13.67 27.12 6.13
N PHE A 391 -13.78 27.64 4.91
CA PHE A 391 -12.65 28.22 4.17
C PHE A 391 -12.32 29.67 4.56
N ASP A 392 -13.20 30.33 5.29
CA ASP A 392 -12.94 31.71 5.76
C ASP A 392 -12.03 31.69 6.99
N ASN A 393 -12.23 30.71 7.87
CA ASN A 393 -11.45 30.52 9.08
C ASN A 393 -10.42 29.40 8.98
N MET A 394 -10.40 28.65 7.85
CA MET A 394 -9.60 27.44 7.68
C MET A 394 -9.80 26.46 8.83
N ASP A 395 -11.08 26.25 9.17
CA ASP A 395 -11.50 25.33 10.20
C ASP A 395 -12.12 24.07 9.57
N PHE A 396 -11.54 22.92 9.87
CA PHE A 396 -11.92 21.60 9.38
C PHE A 396 -11.95 20.59 10.53
N GLU A 397 -12.09 21.06 11.76
CA GLU A 397 -12.08 20.23 12.95
C GLU A 397 -13.34 19.36 13.01
N GLN A 398 -13.19 18.16 13.54
CA GLN A 398 -14.31 17.28 13.79
C GLN A 398 -15.23 17.90 14.84
N MET A 399 -16.51 17.96 14.54
CA MET A 399 -17.52 18.43 15.49
C MET A 399 -17.69 17.41 16.62
N ALA A 400 -17.93 17.90 17.84
CA ALA A 400 -18.31 17.04 18.96
C ALA A 400 -19.57 16.26 18.59
N ARG A 401 -19.65 14.97 18.93
CA ARG A 401 -20.88 14.18 18.74
C ARG A 401 -22.03 14.89 19.45
N GLN A 402 -23.02 15.30 18.71
CA GLN A 402 -24.36 15.38 19.26
C GLN A 402 -24.80 13.93 19.43
N ASP A 403 -25.18 13.57 20.64
CA ASP A 403 -25.59 12.21 21.03
C ASP A 403 -26.49 11.57 19.97
N ASP A 404 -26.30 10.30 19.71
CA ASP A 404 -26.81 9.38 18.69
C ASP A 404 -28.26 9.56 18.13
N GLU A 405 -28.96 10.63 18.40
CA GLU A 405 -30.34 10.87 17.97
C GLU A 405 -30.50 11.29 16.50
N GLU A 406 -29.48 11.89 15.86
CA GLU A 406 -29.54 12.26 14.43
C GLU A 406 -29.14 11.15 13.46
N PHE A 407 -28.41 10.16 13.91
CA PHE A 407 -28.08 8.97 13.14
C PHE A 407 -28.80 7.79 13.79
N GLY A 408 -30.12 7.66 13.55
CA GLY A 408 -30.91 6.53 14.04
C GLY A 408 -30.16 5.19 13.79
N ASP A 409 -30.23 4.32 14.79
CA ASP A 409 -29.71 2.97 14.70
C ASP A 409 -30.11 2.33 13.37
N ASP A 410 -29.15 1.96 12.53
CA ASP A 410 -29.37 1.11 11.37
C ASP A 410 -29.77 -0.27 11.90
N GLU A 411 -31.07 -0.49 12.23
CA GLU A 411 -31.63 -1.81 12.54
C GLU A 411 -31.61 -2.77 11.33
N ASP A 412 -31.14 -2.33 10.17
CA ASP A 412 -31.09 -3.15 8.94
C ASP A 412 -29.76 -3.87 8.69
N TYR A 413 -28.88 -3.98 9.69
CA TYR A 413 -27.84 -5.00 9.62
C TYR A 413 -28.42 -6.30 10.20
N GLU A 414 -29.01 -7.14 9.36
CA GLU A 414 -29.33 -8.52 9.70
C GLU A 414 -28.12 -9.15 10.37
N SER A 415 -28.18 -9.23 11.69
CA SER A 415 -27.29 -10.06 12.47
C SER A 415 -27.40 -11.47 11.90
N SER A 416 -26.29 -12.01 11.43
CA SER A 416 -26.16 -13.43 11.17
C SER A 416 -26.86 -14.21 12.28
N PRO A 417 -27.71 -15.20 11.99
CA PRO A 417 -28.48 -15.88 13.01
C PRO A 417 -27.53 -16.42 14.09
N LYS A 418 -27.81 -16.05 15.35
CA LYS A 418 -27.16 -16.66 16.49
C LYS A 418 -27.35 -18.17 16.37
N PRO A 419 -26.32 -18.99 16.54
CA PRO A 419 -26.53 -20.43 16.63
C PRO A 419 -27.49 -20.68 17.81
N GLU A 420 -28.56 -21.40 17.51
CA GLU A 420 -29.49 -21.87 18.51
C GLU A 420 -28.71 -22.58 19.61
N SER A 421 -29.04 -22.25 20.87
CA SER A 421 -28.53 -22.90 22.06
C SER A 421 -28.92 -24.38 22.04
N GLY A 422 -28.06 -25.23 21.53
CA GLY A 422 -28.15 -26.67 21.56
C GLY A 422 -26.87 -27.26 22.12
N GLU A 423 -27.00 -27.79 23.33
CA GLU A 423 -26.17 -28.81 23.98
C GLU A 423 -24.65 -28.60 24.01
N GLU A 424 -24.12 -28.39 25.20
CA GLU A 424 -22.70 -28.49 25.51
C GLU A 424 -22.14 -29.88 25.08
N PRO A 425 -21.11 -29.95 24.27
CA PRO A 425 -20.35 -31.18 24.15
C PRO A 425 -19.36 -31.29 25.30
N THR A 426 -19.68 -32.18 26.24
CA THR A 426 -18.68 -32.75 27.16
C THR A 426 -17.69 -33.57 26.33
N GLY A 427 -16.51 -33.07 26.13
CA GLY A 427 -15.42 -33.76 25.44
C GLY A 427 -14.07 -33.19 25.85
N GLU A 428 -13.40 -33.93 26.75
CA GLU A 428 -12.00 -33.77 27.10
C GLU A 428 -11.13 -33.66 25.85
N TRP A 429 -10.43 -32.53 25.72
CA TRP A 429 -9.32 -32.41 24.77
C TRP A 429 -8.04 -32.86 25.49
N LEU A 430 -7.64 -34.09 25.23
CA LEU A 430 -6.29 -34.58 25.47
C LEU A 430 -5.36 -34.06 24.33
N PHE A 431 -4.22 -33.58 24.73
CA PHE A 431 -3.04 -33.00 24.07
C PHE A 431 -2.69 -33.47 22.67
#